data_469b1fba3cf35d18a702f554d62b4bd8
#
_entry.id   469b1fba3cf35d18a702f554d62b4bd8
#
_cell.length_a   1.000
_cell.length_b   1.000
_cell.length_c   1.000
_cell.angle_alpha   90.00
_cell.angle_beta   90.00
_cell.angle_gamma   90.00
#
_symmetry.space_group_name_H-M   'P 1'
#
loop_
_entity.id
_entity.type
_entity.pdbx_description
1 polymer ?
#
loop_
_entity_poly.entity_id
_entity_poly.type
_entity_poly.pdbx_seq_one_letter_code
_entity_poly.pdbx_strand_id
1 'polypeptide(L)'
;MIRFALIAASVQGFALTAALGNLMVPLLRELQRTMRGAQPEQEIDRKEPEEPVPTIGGLCLMVGTLAAVGAGWLAACAAQPSLLGSDRQMMSRLLIALLGTFAFGAVGVADDLACIRSRSALGMRRAPRLALEAAAAALVLGLLALSGCLPAGLVLPGAGYIRFAPAPLLWGALLVALAEAARVADGADGTVCGTAFVAMLGLMMLETQLGWFPLAVFPAALAGALMAFLLWDFPPAKLHPGKCGCLFAAGAIGCIPLCIGYAELSVPLALPFWLEGGMVALQILFYRRRGRPLFAAAPLHRWLEKRGMSAVNIFYSLCALSVCGLALAVCLARWA
;
A
#
# COMPACT_ATOMS: atom_id res chain seq x y z
N MET A 1 7.62 -21.93 -17.76
CA MET A 1 7.40 -20.72 -18.55
C MET A 1 6.66 -19.63 -17.75
N ILE A 2 5.58 -19.90 -17.05
CA ILE A 2 4.84 -18.85 -16.26
C ILE A 2 5.72 -18.23 -15.16
N ARG A 3 6.61 -18.98 -14.50
CA ARG A 3 7.60 -18.40 -13.54
C ARG A 3 8.45 -17.29 -14.16
N PHE A 4 8.73 -17.38 -15.45
CA PHE A 4 9.43 -16.32 -16.20
C PHE A 4 8.61 -15.03 -16.28
N ALA A 5 7.28 -15.13 -16.41
CA ALA A 5 6.40 -13.95 -16.43
C ALA A 5 6.43 -13.17 -15.10
N LEU A 6 6.51 -13.85 -13.95
CA LEU A 6 6.64 -13.20 -12.65
C LEU A 6 7.97 -12.46 -12.52
N ILE A 7 9.07 -13.10 -12.94
CA ILE A 7 10.39 -12.46 -12.95
C ILE A 7 10.39 -11.26 -13.89
N ALA A 8 9.83 -11.41 -15.09
CA ALA A 8 9.73 -10.32 -16.06
C ALA A 8 8.92 -9.15 -15.52
N ALA A 9 7.77 -9.41 -14.88
CA ALA A 9 6.94 -8.38 -14.25
C ALA A 9 7.70 -7.65 -13.12
N SER A 10 8.39 -8.39 -12.26
CA SER A 10 9.17 -7.80 -11.16
C SER A 10 10.35 -6.96 -11.68
N VAL A 11 11.12 -7.46 -12.63
CA VAL A 11 12.25 -6.73 -13.22
C VAL A 11 11.77 -5.48 -13.95
N GLN A 12 10.67 -5.55 -14.70
CA GLN A 12 10.10 -4.40 -15.38
C GLN A 12 9.54 -3.38 -14.39
N GLY A 13 8.84 -3.83 -13.32
CA GLY A 13 8.37 -2.96 -12.24
C GLY A 13 9.54 -2.19 -11.61
N PHE A 14 10.64 -2.89 -11.34
CA PHE A 14 11.86 -2.26 -10.84
C PHE A 14 12.43 -1.27 -11.85
N ALA A 15 12.68 -1.67 -13.09
CA ALA A 15 13.35 -0.82 -14.08
C ALA A 15 12.54 0.44 -14.42
N LEU A 16 11.23 0.30 -14.62
CA LEU A 16 10.35 1.43 -14.94
C LEU A 16 10.21 2.40 -13.77
N THR A 17 10.02 1.90 -12.55
CA THR A 17 9.92 2.76 -11.36
C THR A 17 11.25 3.44 -11.08
N ALA A 18 12.39 2.74 -11.27
CA ALA A 18 13.72 3.33 -11.16
C ALA A 18 13.92 4.47 -12.18
N ALA A 19 13.56 4.25 -13.43
CA ALA A 19 13.66 5.28 -14.47
C ALA A 19 12.76 6.50 -14.18
N LEU A 20 11.51 6.26 -13.79
CA LEU A 20 10.55 7.31 -13.43
C LEU A 20 11.02 8.12 -12.21
N GLY A 21 11.57 7.46 -11.18
CA GLY A 21 12.06 8.15 -10.00
C GLY A 21 13.19 9.13 -10.32
N ASN A 22 14.14 8.73 -11.18
CA ASN A 22 15.21 9.62 -11.63
C ASN A 22 14.69 10.88 -12.34
N LEU A 23 13.56 10.77 -13.05
CA LEU A 23 12.92 11.92 -13.71
C LEU A 23 12.08 12.74 -12.72
N MET A 24 11.35 12.07 -11.82
CA MET A 24 10.39 12.74 -10.93
C MET A 24 11.06 13.49 -9.77
N VAL A 25 12.18 13.00 -9.23
CA VAL A 25 12.87 13.66 -8.11
C VAL A 25 13.25 15.12 -8.45
N PRO A 26 13.95 15.43 -9.55
CA PRO A 26 14.28 16.81 -9.88
C PRO A 26 13.03 17.64 -10.22
N LEU A 27 12.06 17.06 -10.94
CA LEU A 27 10.82 17.73 -11.31
C LEU A 27 10.00 18.15 -10.07
N LEU A 28 9.85 17.26 -9.11
CA LEU A 28 9.08 17.54 -7.88
C LEU A 28 9.80 18.54 -6.97
N ARG A 29 11.13 18.51 -6.92
CA ARG A 29 11.90 19.52 -6.19
C ARG A 29 11.72 20.91 -6.80
N GLU A 30 11.80 21.02 -8.12
CA GLU A 30 11.59 22.29 -8.83
C GLU A 30 10.15 22.80 -8.62
N LEU A 31 9.16 21.91 -8.73
CA LEU A 31 7.76 22.24 -8.48
C LEU A 31 7.55 22.75 -7.04
N GLN A 32 8.15 22.11 -6.04
CA GLN A 32 8.08 22.57 -4.65
C GLN A 32 8.75 23.92 -4.43
N ARG A 33 9.91 24.15 -5.05
CA ARG A 33 10.60 25.47 -5.01
C ARG A 33 9.72 26.55 -5.60
N THR A 34 9.14 26.31 -6.77
CA THR A 34 8.25 27.24 -7.46
C THR A 34 6.99 27.57 -6.65
N MET A 35 6.38 26.53 -6.02
CA MET A 35 5.16 26.73 -5.22
C MET A 35 5.40 27.44 -3.88
N ARG A 36 6.59 27.32 -3.31
CA ARG A 36 6.94 28.03 -2.07
C ARG A 36 7.05 29.53 -2.24
N GLY A 37 7.27 30.01 -3.47
CA GLY A 37 7.56 31.41 -3.76
C GLY A 37 8.86 31.84 -3.06
N ALA A 38 9.59 32.80 -3.58
CA ALA A 38 10.70 33.41 -2.90
C ALA A 38 10.19 34.03 -1.58
N GLN A 39 10.32 33.33 -0.47
CA GLN A 39 10.25 33.99 0.81
C GLN A 39 11.49 34.86 0.90
N PRO A 40 11.36 36.17 1.24
CA PRO A 40 12.53 37.01 1.47
C PRO A 40 13.35 36.34 2.59
N GLU A 41 14.62 36.15 2.31
CA GLU A 41 15.62 35.69 3.27
C GLU A 41 15.53 36.53 4.53
N GLN A 42 14.81 36.03 5.54
CA GLN A 42 15.03 36.52 6.90
C GLN A 42 16.28 35.79 7.38
N GLU A 43 17.40 36.49 7.29
CA GLU A 43 18.64 36.19 8.00
C GLU A 43 18.31 35.92 9.48
N ILE A 44 18.22 34.65 9.83
CA ILE A 44 18.35 34.19 11.20
C ILE A 44 19.25 32.96 11.13
N ASP A 45 20.41 33.11 11.72
CA ASP A 45 21.48 32.18 12.03
C ASP A 45 20.95 30.82 12.54
N ARG A 46 20.47 29.99 11.62
CA ARG A 46 20.11 28.58 11.86
C ARG A 46 20.70 27.77 10.71
N LYS A 47 21.40 26.68 11.08
CA LYS A 47 21.82 25.58 10.20
C LYS A 47 20.84 25.45 9.06
N GLU A 48 21.35 25.44 7.82
CA GLU A 48 20.54 25.36 6.58
C GLU A 48 19.34 24.44 6.82
N PRO A 49 18.10 24.94 6.68
CA PRO A 49 16.93 24.10 6.85
C PRO A 49 17.01 23.01 5.79
N GLU A 50 17.12 21.75 6.18
CA GLU A 50 17.09 20.61 5.28
C GLU A 50 15.91 20.81 4.33
N GLU A 51 16.17 20.81 3.01
CA GLU A 51 15.10 20.96 2.02
C GLU A 51 14.07 19.84 2.27
N PRO A 52 12.79 20.16 2.48
CA PRO A 52 11.80 19.14 2.76
C PRO A 52 11.70 18.17 1.60
N VAL A 53 11.75 16.90 1.92
CA VAL A 53 11.67 15.81 0.96
C VAL A 53 10.36 15.89 0.16
N PRO A 54 10.41 15.82 -1.18
CA PRO A 54 9.20 15.81 -2.00
C PRO A 54 8.28 14.64 -1.64
N THR A 55 6.99 14.90 -1.63
CA THR A 55 5.92 13.90 -1.55
C THR A 55 5.35 13.62 -2.93
N ILE A 56 4.36 12.73 -3.08
CA ILE A 56 3.73 12.33 -4.36
C ILE A 56 4.63 11.39 -5.21
N GLY A 57 5.69 10.85 -4.65
CA GLY A 57 6.49 9.83 -5.32
C GLY A 57 5.71 8.55 -5.67
N GLY A 58 4.58 8.30 -5.01
CA GLY A 58 3.69 7.18 -5.28
C GLY A 58 3.15 7.12 -6.71
N LEU A 59 3.13 8.22 -7.46
CA LEU A 59 2.81 8.20 -8.89
C LEU A 59 3.80 7.34 -9.68
N CYS A 60 5.09 7.33 -9.32
CA CYS A 60 6.07 6.44 -9.95
C CYS A 60 5.73 4.98 -9.71
N LEU A 61 5.31 4.63 -8.47
CA LEU A 61 4.85 3.28 -8.13
C LEU A 61 3.63 2.88 -8.96
N MET A 62 2.63 3.76 -9.06
CA MET A 62 1.40 3.48 -9.81
C MET A 62 1.70 3.24 -11.29
N VAL A 63 2.41 4.15 -11.96
CA VAL A 63 2.72 4.05 -13.39
C VAL A 63 3.63 2.85 -13.67
N GLY A 64 4.70 2.69 -12.89
CA GLY A 64 5.63 1.57 -13.02
C GLY A 64 4.96 0.21 -12.85
N THR A 65 4.08 0.09 -11.84
CA THR A 65 3.32 -1.13 -11.60
C THR A 65 2.35 -1.43 -12.72
N LEU A 66 1.59 -0.43 -13.20
CA LEU A 66 0.61 -0.64 -14.28
C LEU A 66 1.27 -1.18 -15.55
N ALA A 67 2.35 -0.53 -15.98
CA ALA A 67 3.10 -0.96 -17.15
C ALA A 67 3.72 -2.35 -16.98
N ALA A 68 4.26 -2.66 -15.79
CA ALA A 68 4.86 -3.95 -15.49
C ALA A 68 3.82 -5.08 -15.41
N VAL A 69 2.64 -4.82 -14.85
CA VAL A 69 1.53 -5.81 -14.85
C VAL A 69 1.08 -6.09 -16.28
N GLY A 70 0.91 -5.06 -17.12
CA GLY A 70 0.54 -5.23 -18.52
C GLY A 70 1.54 -6.10 -19.28
N ALA A 71 2.82 -5.80 -19.16
CA ALA A 71 3.87 -6.55 -19.83
C ALA A 71 4.04 -7.98 -19.26
N GLY A 72 3.97 -8.14 -17.93
CA GLY A 72 4.01 -9.45 -17.28
C GLY A 72 2.81 -10.32 -17.65
N TRP A 73 1.61 -9.74 -17.77
CA TRP A 73 0.44 -10.45 -18.25
C TRP A 73 0.59 -10.89 -19.71
N LEU A 74 1.07 -10.00 -20.59
CA LEU A 74 1.37 -10.36 -21.99
C LEU A 74 2.40 -11.49 -22.07
N ALA A 75 3.43 -11.46 -21.25
CA ALA A 75 4.42 -12.53 -21.18
C ALA A 75 3.80 -13.86 -20.68
N ALA A 76 2.87 -13.79 -19.70
CA ALA A 76 2.15 -14.97 -19.22
C ALA A 76 1.25 -15.56 -20.32
N CYS A 77 0.53 -14.74 -21.06
CA CYS A 77 -0.32 -15.14 -22.18
C CYS A 77 0.51 -15.73 -23.34
N ALA A 78 1.66 -15.16 -23.64
CA ALA A 78 2.59 -15.71 -24.64
C ALA A 78 3.14 -17.09 -24.24
N ALA A 79 3.38 -17.27 -22.92
CA ALA A 79 3.84 -18.54 -22.37
C ALA A 79 2.74 -19.62 -22.30
N GLN A 80 1.49 -19.19 -22.12
CA GLN A 80 0.30 -20.05 -21.99
C GLN A 80 -0.91 -19.37 -22.66
N PRO A 81 -1.10 -19.59 -24.00
CA PRO A 81 -2.18 -18.96 -24.75
C PRO A 81 -3.61 -19.28 -24.25
N SER A 82 -3.78 -20.40 -23.53
CA SER A 82 -5.05 -20.76 -22.90
C SER A 82 -5.54 -19.72 -21.87
N LEU A 83 -4.67 -18.91 -21.29
CA LEU A 83 -5.06 -17.82 -20.38
C LEU A 83 -5.90 -16.73 -21.04
N LEU A 84 -5.77 -16.55 -22.37
CA LEU A 84 -6.55 -15.56 -23.13
C LEU A 84 -8.01 -15.96 -23.35
N GLY A 85 -8.33 -17.27 -23.32
CA GLY A 85 -9.65 -17.77 -23.71
C GLY A 85 -10.42 -18.53 -22.64
N SER A 86 -9.75 -19.10 -21.64
CA SER A 86 -10.35 -20.11 -20.76
C SER A 86 -10.89 -19.57 -19.44
N ASP A 87 -10.40 -18.45 -18.94
CA ASP A 87 -10.73 -18.05 -17.56
C ASP A 87 -11.11 -16.58 -17.43
N ARG A 88 -12.34 -16.29 -17.89
CA ARG A 88 -12.94 -14.96 -17.77
C ARG A 88 -12.97 -14.48 -16.31
N GLN A 89 -13.10 -15.40 -15.32
CA GLN A 89 -13.11 -15.07 -13.91
C GLN A 89 -11.73 -14.61 -13.42
N MET A 90 -10.65 -15.27 -13.87
CA MET A 90 -9.28 -14.89 -13.48
C MET A 90 -8.92 -13.49 -13.97
N MET A 91 -9.24 -13.17 -15.23
CA MET A 91 -9.07 -11.82 -15.78
C MET A 91 -9.88 -10.78 -15.00
N SER A 92 -11.16 -11.09 -14.69
CA SER A 92 -12.00 -10.19 -13.90
C SER A 92 -11.41 -9.90 -12.55
N ARG A 93 -10.91 -10.91 -11.83
CA ARG A 93 -10.27 -10.77 -10.51
C ARG A 93 -9.03 -9.89 -10.57
N LEU A 94 -8.16 -10.09 -11.58
CA LEU A 94 -6.97 -9.24 -11.80
C LEU A 94 -7.36 -7.79 -12.06
N LEU A 95 -8.31 -7.56 -12.97
CA LEU A 95 -8.77 -6.20 -13.31
C LEU A 95 -9.43 -5.51 -12.11
N ILE A 96 -10.23 -6.23 -11.31
CA ILE A 96 -10.88 -5.67 -10.12
C ILE A 96 -9.83 -5.34 -9.05
N ALA A 97 -8.83 -6.20 -8.84
CA ALA A 97 -7.74 -5.93 -7.91
C ALA A 97 -6.93 -4.69 -8.32
N LEU A 98 -6.61 -4.57 -9.62
CA LEU A 98 -5.94 -3.40 -10.17
C LEU A 98 -6.80 -2.14 -9.99
N LEU A 99 -8.04 -2.15 -10.48
CA LEU A 99 -8.94 -0.99 -10.39
C LEU A 99 -9.14 -0.53 -8.94
N GLY A 100 -9.32 -1.47 -8.01
CA GLY A 100 -9.45 -1.17 -6.59
C GLY A 100 -8.19 -0.52 -6.02
N THR A 101 -7.03 -1.10 -6.29
CA THR A 101 -5.74 -0.57 -5.85
C THR A 101 -5.51 0.83 -6.40
N PHE A 102 -5.79 1.05 -7.70
CA PHE A 102 -5.68 2.35 -8.33
C PHE A 102 -6.71 3.35 -7.82
N ALA A 103 -7.93 2.91 -7.47
CA ALA A 103 -8.94 3.78 -6.86
C ALA A 103 -8.46 4.31 -5.49
N PHE A 104 -7.90 3.46 -4.63
CA PHE A 104 -7.29 3.91 -3.38
C PHE A 104 -6.09 4.83 -3.62
N GLY A 105 -5.21 4.49 -4.58
CA GLY A 105 -4.10 5.36 -4.99
C GLY A 105 -4.58 6.74 -5.46
N ALA A 106 -5.66 6.80 -6.25
CA ALA A 106 -6.26 8.05 -6.72
C ALA A 106 -6.83 8.90 -5.59
N VAL A 107 -7.42 8.28 -4.56
CA VAL A 107 -7.82 9.00 -3.33
C VAL A 107 -6.60 9.62 -2.66
N GLY A 108 -5.47 8.89 -2.60
CA GLY A 108 -4.21 9.41 -2.08
C GLY A 108 -3.66 10.56 -2.91
N VAL A 109 -3.71 10.47 -4.24
CA VAL A 109 -3.33 11.58 -5.14
C VAL A 109 -4.18 12.82 -4.86
N ALA A 110 -5.50 12.66 -4.71
CA ALA A 110 -6.40 13.75 -4.39
C ALA A 110 -6.07 14.39 -3.02
N ASP A 111 -5.70 13.59 -2.03
CA ASP A 111 -5.27 14.08 -0.71
C ASP A 111 -3.92 14.81 -0.77
N ASP A 112 -2.94 14.30 -1.54
CA ASP A 112 -1.65 14.97 -1.75
C ASP A 112 -1.82 16.29 -2.52
N LEU A 113 -2.65 16.32 -3.55
CA LEU A 113 -2.98 17.56 -4.27
C LEU A 113 -3.67 18.58 -3.37
N ALA A 114 -4.54 18.13 -2.46
CA ALA A 114 -5.16 19.00 -1.46
C ALA A 114 -4.12 19.58 -0.49
N CYS A 115 -3.12 18.80 -0.07
CA CYS A 115 -1.99 19.29 0.73
C CYS A 115 -1.23 20.42 0.01
N ILE A 116 -0.89 20.21 -1.26
CA ILE A 116 -0.14 21.19 -2.07
C ILE A 116 -0.97 22.46 -2.24
N ARG A 117 -2.25 22.32 -2.64
CA ARG A 117 -3.13 23.48 -2.90
C ARG A 117 -3.43 24.28 -1.64
N SER A 118 -3.63 23.62 -0.50
CA SER A 118 -3.90 24.29 0.78
C SER A 118 -2.64 24.78 1.50
N ARG A 119 -1.45 24.46 1.01
CA ARG A 119 -0.17 24.68 1.67
C ARG A 119 -0.14 24.16 3.12
N SER A 120 -0.89 23.09 3.38
CA SER A 120 -1.06 22.49 4.71
C SER A 120 -0.75 21.01 4.66
N ALA A 121 -0.01 20.51 5.64
CA ALA A 121 0.27 19.08 5.79
C ALA A 121 -0.99 18.23 6.08
N LEU A 122 -2.11 18.88 6.47
CA LEU A 122 -3.34 18.19 6.84
C LEU A 122 -4.09 17.57 5.65
N GLY A 123 -3.91 18.13 4.43
CA GLY A 123 -4.57 17.65 3.21
C GLY A 123 -6.10 17.79 3.24
N MET A 124 -6.78 16.77 2.74
CA MET A 124 -8.24 16.74 2.64
C MET A 124 -8.91 16.62 4.02
N ARG A 125 -10.06 17.26 4.21
CA ARG A 125 -10.88 17.08 5.41
C ARG A 125 -11.27 15.61 5.58
N ARG A 126 -11.41 15.15 6.84
CA ARG A 126 -11.66 13.74 7.15
C ARG A 126 -12.92 13.17 6.49
N ALA A 127 -14.04 13.92 6.51
CA ALA A 127 -15.30 13.42 5.98
C ALA A 127 -15.27 13.14 4.46
N PRO A 128 -14.88 14.08 3.57
CA PRO A 128 -14.80 13.80 2.13
C PRO A 128 -13.77 12.70 1.81
N ARG A 129 -12.67 12.61 2.53
CA ARG A 129 -11.67 11.56 2.34
C ARG A 129 -12.24 10.17 2.65
N LEU A 130 -12.85 9.98 3.83
CA LEU A 130 -13.50 8.72 4.20
C LEU A 130 -14.63 8.36 3.22
N ALA A 131 -15.36 9.34 2.69
CA ALA A 131 -16.37 9.10 1.66
C ALA A 131 -15.75 8.56 0.36
N LEU A 132 -14.60 9.10 -0.07
CA LEU A 132 -13.87 8.61 -1.25
C LEU A 132 -13.28 7.21 -1.04
N GLU A 133 -12.71 6.94 0.14
CA GLU A 133 -12.21 5.61 0.49
C GLU A 133 -13.35 4.59 0.55
N ALA A 134 -14.50 4.96 1.15
CA ALA A 134 -15.69 4.12 1.16
C ALA A 134 -16.25 3.88 -0.25
N ALA A 135 -16.21 4.89 -1.13
CA ALA A 135 -16.60 4.75 -2.53
C ALA A 135 -15.66 3.80 -3.29
N ALA A 136 -14.35 3.89 -3.05
CA ALA A 136 -13.37 2.96 -3.63
C ALA A 136 -13.61 1.52 -3.14
N ALA A 137 -13.86 1.32 -1.85
CA ALA A 137 -14.21 0.01 -1.30
C ALA A 137 -15.53 -0.53 -1.89
N ALA A 138 -16.57 0.32 -1.99
CA ALA A 138 -17.84 -0.05 -2.59
C ALA A 138 -17.71 -0.40 -4.09
N LEU A 139 -16.85 0.30 -4.83
CA LEU A 139 -16.53 -0.03 -6.22
C LEU A 139 -15.98 -1.46 -6.33
N VAL A 140 -14.98 -1.82 -5.50
CA VAL A 140 -14.37 -3.16 -5.51
C VAL A 140 -15.41 -4.23 -5.18
N LEU A 141 -16.18 -4.04 -4.10
CA LEU A 141 -17.20 -5.00 -3.66
C LEU A 141 -18.33 -5.12 -4.71
N GLY A 142 -18.75 -4.02 -5.31
CA GLY A 142 -19.75 -4.01 -6.37
C GLY A 142 -19.29 -4.77 -7.62
N LEU A 143 -18.05 -4.56 -8.06
CA LEU A 143 -17.48 -5.28 -9.19
C LEU A 143 -17.31 -6.77 -8.90
N LEU A 144 -16.89 -7.14 -7.66
CA LEU A 144 -16.82 -8.53 -7.23
C LEU A 144 -18.22 -9.18 -7.16
N ALA A 145 -19.23 -8.45 -6.72
CA ALA A 145 -20.61 -8.94 -6.72
C ALA A 145 -21.12 -9.17 -8.14
N LEU A 146 -20.88 -8.23 -9.06
CA LEU A 146 -21.27 -8.35 -10.47
C LEU A 146 -20.56 -9.51 -11.19
N SER A 147 -19.32 -9.78 -10.83
CA SER A 147 -18.54 -10.90 -11.38
C SER A 147 -18.85 -12.25 -10.71
N GLY A 148 -19.70 -12.27 -9.67
CA GLY A 148 -19.98 -13.48 -8.90
C GLY A 148 -18.82 -13.99 -8.05
N CYS A 149 -17.81 -13.13 -7.80
CA CYS A 149 -16.59 -13.48 -7.11
C CYS A 149 -16.50 -12.91 -5.67
N LEU A 150 -17.59 -12.32 -5.16
CA LEU A 150 -17.61 -11.68 -3.85
C LEU A 150 -17.48 -12.72 -2.72
N PRO A 151 -16.47 -12.64 -1.84
CA PRO A 151 -16.34 -13.55 -0.69
C PRO A 151 -17.50 -13.35 0.30
N ALA A 152 -18.25 -14.41 0.54
CA ALA A 152 -19.40 -14.40 1.44
C ALA A 152 -19.08 -14.90 2.87
N GLY A 153 -17.80 -15.09 3.20
CA GLY A 153 -17.33 -15.60 4.48
C GLY A 153 -15.84 -15.41 4.65
N LEU A 154 -15.27 -16.11 5.61
CA LEU A 154 -13.83 -16.11 5.91
C LEU A 154 -13.38 -17.52 6.29
N VAL A 155 -12.11 -17.83 6.10
CA VAL A 155 -11.48 -19.07 6.57
C VAL A 155 -10.93 -18.85 7.97
N LEU A 156 -11.38 -19.71 8.91
CA LEU A 156 -10.84 -19.71 10.27
C LEU A 156 -10.05 -20.99 10.52
N PRO A 157 -8.86 -20.90 11.15
CA PRO A 157 -8.09 -22.07 11.56
C PRO A 157 -8.91 -23.02 12.42
N GLY A 158 -8.98 -24.29 12.02
CA GLY A 158 -9.71 -25.33 12.76
C GLY A 158 -11.23 -25.35 12.55
N ALA A 159 -11.84 -24.30 11.99
CA ALA A 159 -13.28 -24.22 11.71
C ALA A 159 -13.62 -24.24 10.22
N GLY A 160 -12.60 -24.07 9.33
CA GLY A 160 -12.79 -24.02 7.89
C GLY A 160 -13.48 -22.74 7.42
N TYR A 161 -14.14 -22.81 6.27
CA TYR A 161 -14.83 -21.66 5.69
C TYR A 161 -16.18 -21.40 6.37
N ILE A 162 -16.31 -20.24 7.01
CA ILE A 162 -17.54 -19.79 7.68
C ILE A 162 -18.22 -18.72 6.83
N ARG A 163 -19.44 -19.02 6.38
CA ARG A 163 -20.28 -18.10 5.65
C ARG A 163 -21.10 -17.24 6.62
N PHE A 164 -21.14 -15.91 6.39
CA PHE A 164 -21.97 -14.99 7.17
C PHE A 164 -22.46 -13.81 6.32
N ALA A 165 -23.73 -13.43 6.49
CA ALA A 165 -24.38 -12.42 5.65
C ALA A 165 -23.67 -11.05 5.60
N PRO A 166 -23.14 -10.49 6.71
CA PRO A 166 -22.47 -9.17 6.68
C PRO A 166 -21.01 -9.20 6.19
N ALA A 167 -20.50 -10.33 5.65
CA ALA A 167 -19.11 -10.41 5.16
C ALA A 167 -18.72 -9.26 4.21
N PRO A 168 -19.52 -8.86 3.21
CA PRO A 168 -19.13 -7.75 2.34
C PRO A 168 -18.95 -6.41 3.08
N LEU A 169 -19.77 -6.14 4.08
CA LEU A 169 -19.63 -4.93 4.90
C LEU A 169 -18.34 -4.97 5.75
N LEU A 170 -18.00 -6.15 6.28
CA LEU A 170 -16.74 -6.34 7.01
C LEU A 170 -15.54 -6.08 6.09
N TRP A 171 -15.57 -6.61 4.85
CA TRP A 171 -14.49 -6.41 3.89
C TRP A 171 -14.37 -4.95 3.43
N GLY A 172 -15.48 -4.25 3.23
CA GLY A 172 -15.48 -2.82 2.94
C GLY A 172 -14.89 -2.00 4.09
N ALA A 173 -15.30 -2.29 5.33
CA ALA A 173 -14.77 -1.64 6.52
C ALA A 173 -13.27 -1.92 6.70
N LEU A 174 -12.82 -3.16 6.41
CA LEU A 174 -11.41 -3.55 6.47
C LEU A 174 -10.57 -2.77 5.47
N LEU A 175 -11.03 -2.61 4.22
CA LEU A 175 -10.32 -1.83 3.19
C LEU A 175 -10.14 -0.37 3.61
N VAL A 176 -11.21 0.29 4.10
CA VAL A 176 -11.15 1.67 4.58
C VAL A 176 -10.25 1.80 5.81
N ALA A 177 -10.38 0.88 6.77
CA ALA A 177 -9.55 0.88 7.97
C ALA A 177 -8.06 0.68 7.64
N LEU A 178 -7.74 -0.18 6.65
CA LEU A 178 -6.39 -0.41 6.19
C LEU A 178 -5.81 0.84 5.49
N ALA A 179 -6.60 1.51 4.65
CA ALA A 179 -6.20 2.76 4.01
C ALA A 179 -5.87 3.85 5.07
N GLU A 180 -6.73 4.04 6.07
CA GLU A 180 -6.48 4.98 7.17
C GLU A 180 -5.25 4.58 8.02
N ALA A 181 -5.02 3.28 8.25
CA ALA A 181 -3.87 2.78 8.98
C ALA A 181 -2.55 3.03 8.22
N ALA A 182 -2.53 2.73 6.91
CA ALA A 182 -1.36 2.97 6.07
C ALA A 182 -1.01 4.46 5.95
N ARG A 183 -2.02 5.33 5.90
CA ARG A 183 -1.82 6.78 5.89
C ARG A 183 -1.15 7.30 7.16
N VAL A 184 -1.39 6.66 8.30
CA VAL A 184 -0.73 6.98 9.56
C VAL A 184 0.73 6.53 9.55
N ALA A 185 1.04 5.46 8.85
CA ALA A 185 2.40 4.93 8.71
C ALA A 185 3.31 5.78 7.81
N ASP A 186 2.75 6.76 7.07
CA ASP A 186 3.49 7.71 6.20
C ASP A 186 4.25 8.75 7.03
N GLY A 187 5.22 8.33 7.79
CA GLY A 187 5.95 9.24 8.67
C GLY A 187 7.38 8.82 8.97
N ALA A 188 7.77 7.62 8.55
CA ALA A 188 9.12 7.11 8.72
C ALA A 188 9.66 6.64 7.37
N ASP A 189 10.87 7.10 7.06
CA ASP A 189 11.57 6.84 5.79
C ASP A 189 11.59 5.36 5.44
N GLY A 190 11.16 5.02 4.22
CA GLY A 190 11.20 3.68 3.64
C GLY A 190 10.19 2.68 4.22
N THR A 191 9.58 2.97 5.35
CA THR A 191 8.81 1.96 6.11
C THR A 191 7.59 1.46 5.36
N VAL A 192 6.84 2.34 4.70
CA VAL A 192 5.68 1.96 3.89
C VAL A 192 6.11 1.09 2.72
N CYS A 193 7.14 1.51 1.99
CA CYS A 193 7.63 0.78 0.83
C CYS A 193 8.26 -0.57 1.22
N GLY A 194 9.04 -0.62 2.29
CA GLY A 194 9.67 -1.84 2.78
C GLY A 194 8.67 -2.87 3.30
N THR A 195 7.70 -2.43 4.12
CA THR A 195 6.67 -3.31 4.67
C THR A 195 5.72 -3.82 3.58
N ALA A 196 5.31 -2.94 2.64
CA ALA A 196 4.49 -3.33 1.50
C ALA A 196 5.25 -4.28 0.55
N PHE A 197 6.57 -4.08 0.35
CA PHE A 197 7.40 -5.00 -0.43
C PHE A 197 7.34 -6.42 0.13
N VAL A 198 7.53 -6.59 1.45
CA VAL A 198 7.41 -7.90 2.10
C VAL A 198 6.02 -8.49 1.93
N ALA A 199 4.96 -7.67 2.07
CA ALA A 199 3.58 -8.12 1.87
C ALA A 199 3.34 -8.58 0.42
N MET A 200 3.88 -7.88 -0.59
CA MET A 200 3.75 -8.27 -2.00
C MET A 200 4.50 -9.56 -2.31
N LEU A 201 5.70 -9.77 -1.77
CA LEU A 201 6.40 -11.05 -1.88
C LEU A 201 5.57 -12.19 -1.26
N GLY A 202 4.95 -11.92 -0.12
CA GLY A 202 4.05 -12.85 0.55
C GLY A 202 2.83 -13.20 -0.29
N LEU A 203 2.17 -12.20 -0.88
CA LEU A 203 1.02 -12.40 -1.76
C LEU A 203 1.41 -13.19 -3.01
N MET A 204 2.53 -12.86 -3.66
CA MET A 204 3.03 -13.62 -4.80
C MET A 204 3.25 -15.10 -4.45
N MET A 205 3.80 -15.39 -3.27
CA MET A 205 3.99 -16.76 -2.79
C MET A 205 2.65 -17.45 -2.49
N LEU A 206 1.74 -16.79 -1.79
CA LEU A 206 0.43 -17.32 -1.41
C LEU A 206 -0.46 -17.58 -2.63
N GLU A 207 -0.51 -16.67 -3.60
CA GLU A 207 -1.26 -16.87 -4.84
C GLU A 207 -0.75 -18.06 -5.64
N THR A 208 0.58 -18.25 -5.67
CA THR A 208 1.16 -19.43 -6.33
C THR A 208 0.83 -20.73 -5.62
N GLN A 209 0.78 -20.74 -4.28
CA GLN A 209 0.44 -21.92 -3.47
C GLN A 209 -1.06 -22.26 -3.55
N LEU A 210 -1.92 -21.24 -3.57
CA LEU A 210 -3.38 -21.37 -3.65
C LEU A 210 -3.89 -21.64 -5.08
N GLY A 211 -3.00 -21.78 -6.06
CA GLY A 211 -3.40 -22.06 -7.45
C GLY A 211 -3.79 -20.83 -8.27
N TRP A 212 -3.66 -19.63 -7.73
CA TRP A 212 -3.93 -18.36 -8.41
C TRP A 212 -2.70 -17.80 -9.14
N PHE A 213 -1.85 -18.67 -9.63
CA PHE A 213 -0.54 -18.34 -10.19
C PHE A 213 -0.53 -17.18 -11.21
N PRO A 214 -1.49 -17.05 -12.16
CA PRO A 214 -1.47 -15.94 -13.11
C PRO A 214 -1.75 -14.56 -12.46
N LEU A 215 -2.47 -14.52 -11.33
CA LEU A 215 -2.72 -13.29 -10.60
C LEU A 215 -1.46 -12.78 -9.91
N ALA A 216 -0.53 -13.67 -9.56
CA ALA A 216 0.74 -13.34 -8.91
C ALA A 216 1.63 -12.37 -9.73
N VAL A 217 1.30 -12.13 -11.00
CA VAL A 217 1.93 -11.09 -11.83
C VAL A 217 1.76 -9.70 -11.22
N PHE A 218 0.61 -9.41 -10.61
CA PHE A 218 0.38 -8.10 -10.00
C PHE A 218 1.26 -7.88 -8.75
N PRO A 219 1.22 -8.71 -7.70
CA PRO A 219 2.13 -8.49 -6.57
C PRO A 219 3.61 -8.60 -6.95
N ALA A 220 3.98 -9.41 -7.96
CA ALA A 220 5.36 -9.45 -8.46
C ALA A 220 5.80 -8.11 -9.08
N ALA A 221 4.96 -7.52 -9.94
CA ALA A 221 5.22 -6.22 -10.55
C ALA A 221 5.34 -5.11 -9.49
N LEU A 222 4.42 -5.09 -8.53
CA LEU A 222 4.43 -4.09 -7.44
C LEU A 222 5.60 -4.30 -6.49
N ALA A 223 6.00 -5.54 -6.20
CA ALA A 223 7.20 -5.81 -5.41
C ALA A 223 8.45 -5.24 -6.08
N GLY A 224 8.60 -5.44 -7.40
CA GLY A 224 9.69 -4.82 -8.16
C GLY A 224 9.67 -3.29 -8.09
N ALA A 225 8.50 -2.68 -8.26
CA ALA A 225 8.31 -1.23 -8.19
C ALA A 225 8.64 -0.67 -6.79
N LEU A 226 8.18 -1.32 -5.71
CA LEU A 226 8.47 -0.92 -4.33
C LEU A 226 9.96 -1.03 -4.00
N MET A 227 10.62 -2.10 -4.46
CA MET A 227 12.06 -2.28 -4.28
C MET A 227 12.85 -1.17 -5.00
N ALA A 228 12.44 -0.80 -6.22
CA ALA A 228 13.04 0.33 -6.93
C ALA A 228 12.81 1.64 -6.19
N PHE A 229 11.60 1.88 -5.68
CA PHE A 229 11.27 3.11 -4.99
C PHE A 229 12.08 3.30 -3.71
N LEU A 230 12.45 2.22 -3.02
CA LEU A 230 13.35 2.24 -1.88
C LEU A 230 14.73 2.85 -2.17
N LEU A 231 15.17 2.95 -3.44
CA LEU A 231 16.39 3.67 -3.79
C LEU A 231 16.34 5.16 -3.40
N TRP A 232 15.15 5.73 -3.28
CA TRP A 232 14.92 7.12 -2.90
C TRP A 232 14.26 7.28 -1.53
N ASP A 233 13.47 6.31 -1.09
CA ASP A 233 12.70 6.37 0.15
C ASP A 233 13.45 5.76 1.36
N PHE A 234 14.54 4.99 1.12
CA PHE A 234 15.39 4.44 2.20
C PHE A 234 16.06 5.56 3.01
N PRO A 235 16.17 5.43 4.35
CA PRO A 235 16.75 6.45 5.20
C PRO A 235 18.23 6.80 4.87
N PRO A 236 18.57 8.09 4.69
CA PRO A 236 17.72 9.27 4.68
C PRO A 236 16.97 9.43 3.35
N ALA A 237 15.65 9.60 3.41
CA ALA A 237 14.81 9.65 2.22
C ALA A 237 15.08 10.88 1.34
N LYS A 238 15.05 10.69 0.02
CA LYS A 238 15.17 11.74 -1.01
C LYS A 238 13.84 12.05 -1.69
N LEU A 239 12.89 11.11 -1.58
CA LEU A 239 11.54 11.19 -2.15
C LEU A 239 10.63 10.29 -1.31
N HIS A 240 9.52 10.82 -0.81
CA HIS A 240 8.52 10.03 -0.11
C HIS A 240 7.41 9.53 -1.05
N PRO A 241 6.84 8.36 -0.78
CA PRO A 241 5.70 7.84 -1.54
C PRO A 241 4.47 8.75 -1.42
N GLY A 242 4.36 9.50 -0.34
CA GLY A 242 3.21 10.33 -0.03
C GLY A 242 1.95 9.51 0.22
N LYS A 243 0.83 10.19 0.41
CA LYS A 243 -0.45 9.52 0.66
C LYS A 243 -0.90 8.69 -0.54
N CYS A 244 -0.54 9.11 -1.76
CA CYS A 244 -0.83 8.34 -2.97
C CYS A 244 -0.14 6.98 -2.95
N GLY A 245 1.14 6.88 -2.59
CA GLY A 245 1.86 5.62 -2.48
C GLY A 245 1.37 4.76 -1.30
N CYS A 246 1.08 5.39 -0.15
CA CYS A 246 0.58 4.69 1.03
C CYS A 246 -0.78 4.05 0.78
N LEU A 247 -1.74 4.80 0.21
CA LEU A 247 -3.07 4.28 -0.08
C LEU A 247 -3.03 3.27 -1.24
N PHE A 248 -2.13 3.44 -2.22
CA PHE A 248 -1.91 2.47 -3.29
C PHE A 248 -1.40 1.13 -2.72
N ALA A 249 -0.42 1.16 -1.84
CA ALA A 249 0.11 -0.04 -1.17
C ALA A 249 -0.96 -0.73 -0.30
N ALA A 250 -1.72 0.05 0.49
CA ALA A 250 -2.83 -0.46 1.29
C ALA A 250 -3.93 -1.09 0.41
N GLY A 251 -4.27 -0.40 -0.68
CA GLY A 251 -5.21 -0.93 -1.68
C GLY A 251 -4.77 -2.27 -2.25
N ALA A 252 -3.49 -2.44 -2.58
CA ALA A 252 -2.95 -3.71 -3.07
C ALA A 252 -3.05 -4.81 -2.00
N ILE A 253 -2.59 -4.53 -0.75
CA ILE A 253 -2.62 -5.50 0.36
C ILE A 253 -4.07 -5.92 0.69
N GLY A 254 -5.05 -5.03 0.51
CA GLY A 254 -6.46 -5.33 0.77
C GLY A 254 -7.19 -5.96 -0.41
N CYS A 255 -7.06 -5.39 -1.61
CA CYS A 255 -7.84 -5.80 -2.78
C CYS A 255 -7.36 -7.14 -3.36
N ILE A 256 -6.05 -7.43 -3.37
CA ILE A 256 -5.53 -8.68 -3.95
C ILE A 256 -6.08 -9.90 -3.21
N PRO A 257 -5.94 -10.03 -1.87
CA PRO A 257 -6.51 -11.16 -1.14
C PRO A 257 -8.03 -11.25 -1.25
N LEU A 258 -8.72 -10.10 -1.25
CA LEU A 258 -10.17 -10.06 -1.42
C LEU A 258 -10.60 -10.63 -2.77
N CYS A 259 -9.87 -10.30 -3.85
CA CYS A 259 -10.16 -10.78 -5.20
C CYS A 259 -9.91 -12.28 -5.39
N ILE A 260 -8.95 -12.87 -4.69
CA ILE A 260 -8.72 -14.32 -4.72
C ILE A 260 -9.63 -15.11 -3.76
N GLY A 261 -10.45 -14.40 -2.95
CA GLY A 261 -11.42 -15.04 -2.06
C GLY A 261 -10.92 -15.28 -0.63
N TYR A 262 -9.75 -14.76 -0.26
CA TYR A 262 -9.07 -14.91 1.03
C TYR A 262 -8.81 -13.54 1.68
N ALA A 263 -9.86 -12.73 1.82
CA ALA A 263 -9.77 -11.36 2.33
C ALA A 263 -9.09 -11.25 3.71
N GLU A 264 -9.22 -12.27 4.53
CA GLU A 264 -8.61 -12.38 5.87
C GLU A 264 -7.08 -12.35 5.84
N LEU A 265 -6.44 -12.74 4.73
CA LEU A 265 -4.99 -12.70 4.59
C LEU A 265 -4.44 -11.26 4.61
N SER A 266 -5.26 -10.27 4.26
CA SER A 266 -4.88 -8.86 4.35
C SER A 266 -4.57 -8.41 5.80
N VAL A 267 -5.18 -9.07 6.80
CA VAL A 267 -4.97 -8.73 8.21
C VAL A 267 -3.53 -8.99 8.65
N PRO A 268 -3.00 -10.21 8.58
CA PRO A 268 -1.61 -10.45 8.97
C PRO A 268 -0.60 -9.79 8.04
N LEU A 269 -0.87 -9.70 6.72
CA LEU A 269 0.04 -9.07 5.77
C LEU A 269 0.22 -7.57 6.01
N ALA A 270 -0.79 -6.91 6.57
CA ALA A 270 -0.75 -5.49 6.92
C ALA A 270 -0.38 -5.24 8.40
N LEU A 271 0.20 -6.21 9.10
CA LEU A 271 0.47 -6.13 10.54
C LEU A 271 1.16 -4.82 10.98
N PRO A 272 2.21 -4.30 10.30
CA PRO A 272 2.80 -3.02 10.67
C PRO A 272 1.82 -1.85 10.58
N PHE A 273 1.00 -1.80 9.54
CA PHE A 273 0.01 -0.74 9.36
C PHE A 273 -1.05 -0.77 10.47
N TRP A 274 -1.50 -1.96 10.87
CA TRP A 274 -2.44 -2.10 11.98
C TRP A 274 -1.86 -1.64 13.31
N LEU A 275 -0.58 -1.88 13.56
CA LEU A 275 0.06 -1.41 14.79
C LEU A 275 0.23 0.11 14.79
N GLU A 276 0.65 0.70 13.67
CA GLU A 276 0.76 2.16 13.51
C GLU A 276 -0.60 2.85 13.69
N GLY A 277 -1.60 2.45 12.89
CA GLY A 277 -2.95 3.01 12.94
C GLY A 277 -3.67 2.71 14.26
N GLY A 278 -3.54 1.49 14.77
CA GLY A 278 -4.14 1.06 16.03
C GLY A 278 -3.62 1.83 17.22
N MET A 279 -2.30 2.09 17.27
CA MET A 279 -1.70 2.90 18.33
C MET A 279 -2.26 4.34 18.33
N VAL A 280 -2.43 4.95 17.15
CA VAL A 280 -3.04 6.28 17.03
C VAL A 280 -4.53 6.25 17.40
N ALA A 281 -5.27 5.25 16.95
CA ALA A 281 -6.69 5.11 17.30
C ALA A 281 -6.90 4.96 18.81
N LEU A 282 -6.09 4.12 19.47
CA LEU A 282 -6.11 3.95 20.93
C LEU A 282 -5.72 5.24 21.65
N GLN A 283 -4.70 5.95 21.16
CA GLN A 283 -4.29 7.26 21.70
C GLN A 283 -5.44 8.26 21.68
N ILE A 284 -6.13 8.41 20.53
CA ILE A 284 -7.26 9.33 20.37
C ILE A 284 -8.43 8.92 21.28
N LEU A 285 -8.77 7.64 21.32
CA LEU A 285 -9.86 7.12 22.14
C LEU A 285 -9.61 7.37 23.64
N PHE A 286 -8.39 7.10 24.09
CA PHE A 286 -7.99 7.28 25.48
C PHE A 286 -7.95 8.77 25.86
N TYR A 287 -7.37 9.61 24.98
CA TYR A 287 -7.33 11.06 25.18
C TYR A 287 -8.73 11.67 25.30
N ARG A 288 -9.67 11.24 24.42
CA ARG A 288 -11.08 11.71 24.50
C ARG A 288 -11.78 11.29 25.77
N ARG A 289 -11.42 10.13 26.36
CA ARG A 289 -12.09 9.64 27.58
C ARG A 289 -11.45 10.15 28.86
N ARG A 290 -10.14 10.36 28.89
CA ARG A 290 -9.39 10.64 30.11
C ARG A 290 -8.63 11.98 30.11
N GLY A 291 -8.64 12.74 29.02
CA GLY A 291 -7.96 14.03 28.88
C GLY A 291 -6.43 13.96 28.93
N ARG A 292 -5.83 12.77 28.92
CA ARG A 292 -4.38 12.54 28.96
C ARG A 292 -3.95 11.53 27.93
N PRO A 293 -2.71 11.65 27.38
CA PRO A 293 -2.21 10.69 26.41
C PRO A 293 -1.95 9.32 27.07
N LEU A 294 -2.21 8.23 26.31
CA LEU A 294 -1.92 6.85 26.70
C LEU A 294 -0.42 6.53 26.49
N PHE A 295 0.10 6.90 25.31
CA PHE A 295 1.48 6.69 24.93
C PHE A 295 2.25 8.00 24.94
N ALA A 296 3.54 7.94 25.24
CA ALA A 296 4.44 9.10 25.24
C ALA A 296 4.59 9.74 23.86
N ALA A 297 4.41 8.98 22.79
CA ALA A 297 4.30 9.39 21.40
C ALA A 297 3.47 8.36 20.62
N ALA A 298 2.80 8.76 19.54
CA ALA A 298 2.13 7.92 18.58
C ALA A 298 2.25 8.60 17.21
N PRO A 299 2.37 7.87 16.11
CA PRO A 299 2.35 6.42 15.90
C PRO A 299 3.56 5.65 16.46
N LEU A 300 3.66 4.33 16.16
CA LEU A 300 4.69 3.44 16.69
C LEU A 300 6.10 3.91 16.33
N HIS A 301 6.35 4.31 15.06
CA HIS A 301 7.66 4.79 14.62
C HIS A 301 8.12 6.00 15.45
N ARG A 302 7.25 6.97 15.74
CA ARG A 302 7.58 8.13 16.58
C ARG A 302 7.87 7.76 18.03
N TRP A 303 7.21 6.71 18.52
CA TRP A 303 7.49 6.20 19.86
C TRP A 303 8.87 5.53 19.93
N LEU A 304 9.26 4.80 18.87
CA LEU A 304 10.60 4.20 18.74
C LEU A 304 11.69 5.27 18.60
N GLU A 305 11.46 6.30 17.77
CA GLU A 305 12.36 7.48 17.65
C GLU A 305 12.57 8.16 18.99
N LYS A 306 11.50 8.38 19.75
CA LYS A 306 11.58 8.99 21.08
C LYS A 306 12.37 8.14 22.08
N ARG A 307 12.49 6.84 21.82
CA ARG A 307 13.36 5.91 22.58
C ARG A 307 14.80 5.86 22.10
N GLY A 308 15.15 6.67 21.10
CA GLY A 308 16.52 6.77 20.57
C GLY A 308 16.85 5.77 19.46
N MET A 309 15.85 5.08 18.88
CA MET A 309 16.09 4.23 17.73
C MET A 309 16.37 5.07 16.47
N SER A 310 17.39 4.68 15.70
CA SER A 310 17.67 5.32 14.41
C SER A 310 16.60 4.97 13.37
N ALA A 311 16.40 5.84 12.36
CA ALA A 311 15.46 5.62 11.27
C ALA A 311 15.70 4.27 10.56
N VAL A 312 16.96 3.89 10.35
CA VAL A 312 17.35 2.60 9.76
C VAL A 312 16.90 1.42 10.62
N ASN A 313 17.06 1.52 11.95
CA ASN A 313 16.63 0.45 12.86
C ASN A 313 15.11 0.34 12.92
N ILE A 314 14.38 1.45 12.83
CA ILE A 314 12.92 1.48 12.75
C ILE A 314 12.46 0.80 11.45
N PHE A 315 13.07 1.14 10.31
CA PHE A 315 12.82 0.49 9.03
C PHE A 315 12.97 -1.04 9.13
N TYR A 316 14.11 -1.54 9.63
CA TYR A 316 14.33 -2.98 9.77
C TYR A 316 13.37 -3.64 10.74
N SER A 317 13.02 -2.98 11.84
CA SER A 317 12.07 -3.52 12.83
C SER A 317 10.68 -3.69 12.24
N LEU A 318 10.20 -2.71 11.47
CA LEU A 318 8.89 -2.79 10.82
C LEU A 318 8.87 -3.79 9.65
N CYS A 319 9.97 -3.91 8.90
CA CYS A 319 10.12 -4.96 7.89
C CYS A 319 10.14 -6.37 8.53
N ALA A 320 10.86 -6.56 9.65
CA ALA A 320 10.85 -7.83 10.39
C ALA A 320 9.44 -8.17 10.90
N LEU A 321 8.69 -7.17 11.37
CA LEU A 321 7.30 -7.36 11.75
C LEU A 321 6.40 -7.78 10.57
N SER A 322 6.65 -7.24 9.36
CA SER A 322 5.97 -7.70 8.14
C SER A 322 6.28 -9.15 7.82
N VAL A 323 7.52 -9.61 8.05
CA VAL A 323 7.89 -11.02 7.88
C VAL A 323 7.14 -11.91 8.87
N CYS A 324 6.96 -11.45 10.13
CA CYS A 324 6.12 -12.16 11.09
C CYS A 324 4.66 -12.23 10.61
N GLY A 325 4.13 -11.13 10.08
CA GLY A 325 2.79 -11.08 9.48
C GLY A 325 2.66 -12.04 8.29
N LEU A 326 3.68 -12.10 7.42
CA LEU A 326 3.72 -13.07 6.33
C LEU A 326 3.70 -14.51 6.83
N ALA A 327 4.48 -14.84 7.86
CA ALA A 327 4.48 -16.17 8.44
C ALA A 327 3.09 -16.55 8.97
N LEU A 328 2.39 -15.62 9.64
CA LEU A 328 1.02 -15.81 10.07
C LEU A 328 0.05 -16.01 8.88
N ALA A 329 0.20 -15.24 7.80
CA ALA A 329 -0.61 -15.39 6.59
C ALA A 329 -0.43 -16.76 5.95
N VAL A 330 0.82 -17.26 5.88
CA VAL A 330 1.13 -18.61 5.37
C VAL A 330 0.51 -19.69 6.27
N CYS A 331 0.57 -19.51 7.58
CA CYS A 331 -0.08 -20.43 8.51
C CYS A 331 -1.60 -20.46 8.31
N LEU A 332 -2.25 -19.28 8.13
CA LEU A 332 -3.69 -19.20 7.85
C LEU A 332 -4.04 -19.87 6.52
N ALA A 333 -3.26 -19.62 5.46
CA ALA A 333 -3.52 -20.20 4.15
C ALA A 333 -3.42 -21.74 4.10
N ARG A 334 -2.75 -22.37 5.06
CA ARG A 334 -2.72 -23.85 5.16
C ARG A 334 -4.04 -24.47 5.62
N TRP A 335 -4.94 -23.66 6.19
CA TRP A 335 -6.27 -24.09 6.66
C TRP A 335 -7.36 -23.76 5.64
N ALA A 336 -7.00 -23.07 4.56
CA ALA A 336 -7.86 -22.72 3.43
C ALA A 336 -7.90 -23.84 2.40
#